data_a815af33ed91a5b3441eca660ccbece8
#
_entry.id   a815af33ed91a5b3441eca660ccbece8
#
_cell.length_a   1.000
_cell.length_b   1.000
_cell.length_c   1.000
_cell.angle_alpha   90.00
_cell.angle_beta   90.00
_cell.angle_gamma   90.00
#
_symmetry.space_group_name_H-M   'P 1'
#
loop_
_entity.id
_entity.type
_entity.pdbx_description
1 polymer ?
#
loop_
_entity_poly.entity_id
_entity_poly.type
_entity_poly.pdbx_seq_one_letter_code
_entity_poly.pdbx_strand_id
1 'polypeptide(L)'
;MKLFILLAFLVLFSILAPLIAALNGDPYQILEIGKDADEKTIKSAYRRLLKKYHPDKNPLEEAHEKFIEIGEAYEILSDETKKSNYDKYGDPEGAGGPGGGDFDFGDILNQFFGGGGGGPGGGRRRRGKPKGSNTQVNLHIALADFYRGKEVDFTVEMTNLCDECKGSGSEDGAKHTCDRCQGSGQILIQRQFGPGMVQRMQMQCDECGGSGNHITHVCKHCGGVGTMQKSRNYSVFVKAGTLRNDDIVLEGEGDQNPEWIPGDLIVKLKEDLTKSWGYRRIKEHLYRTEVLSLREAANGGWKRSIAFFGEDDIKISRKSGDVVIDGQVEVIKGKGAPIINEDDEERYGDLYIEYRVVGLQKKVGKDEL
;
A
#
# COMPACT_ATOMS: atom_id res chain seq x y z
N MET A 1 -9.01 -67.64 -7.13
CA MET A 1 -9.87 -66.47 -7.17
C MET A 1 -9.20 -65.22 -6.59
N LYS A 2 -8.57 -65.27 -5.41
CA LYS A 2 -7.90 -64.10 -4.79
C LYS A 2 -6.66 -63.59 -5.56
N LEU A 3 -5.92 -64.46 -6.24
CA LEU A 3 -4.71 -64.07 -7.00
C LEU A 3 -5.04 -63.32 -8.30
N PHE A 4 -6.17 -63.65 -8.95
CA PHE A 4 -6.65 -62.96 -10.16
C PHE A 4 -7.15 -61.54 -9.88
N ILE A 5 -7.74 -61.31 -8.68
CA ILE A 5 -8.22 -59.99 -8.24
C ILE A 5 -7.03 -59.09 -7.92
N LEU A 6 -5.95 -59.65 -7.33
CA LEU A 6 -4.72 -58.86 -7.03
C LEU A 6 -3.99 -58.43 -8.30
N LEU A 7 -3.92 -59.33 -9.32
CA LEU A 7 -3.32 -59.00 -10.62
C LEU A 7 -4.15 -57.95 -11.40
N ALA A 8 -5.48 -58.01 -11.32
CA ALA A 8 -6.37 -57.02 -11.95
C ALA A 8 -6.21 -55.64 -11.29
N PHE A 9 -6.03 -55.58 -9.97
CA PHE A 9 -5.76 -54.31 -9.25
C PHE A 9 -4.40 -53.73 -9.60
N LEU A 10 -3.34 -54.54 -9.75
CA LEU A 10 -2.01 -54.11 -10.15
C LEU A 10 -1.98 -53.60 -11.58
N VAL A 11 -2.70 -54.21 -12.51
CA VAL A 11 -2.80 -53.76 -13.90
C VAL A 11 -3.65 -52.49 -13.99
N LEU A 12 -4.73 -52.37 -13.21
CA LEU A 12 -5.55 -51.17 -13.15
C LEU A 12 -4.76 -49.99 -12.56
N PHE A 13 -3.93 -50.21 -11.54
CA PHE A 13 -3.09 -49.21 -10.92
C PHE A 13 -1.94 -48.76 -11.84
N SER A 14 -1.37 -49.63 -12.66
CA SER A 14 -0.33 -49.28 -13.64
C SER A 14 -0.86 -48.53 -14.86
N ILE A 15 -2.17 -48.61 -15.15
CA ILE A 15 -2.81 -47.82 -16.23
C ILE A 15 -3.35 -46.48 -15.69
N LEU A 16 -3.73 -46.39 -14.40
CA LEU A 16 -4.25 -45.18 -13.79
C LEU A 16 -3.14 -44.21 -13.36
N ALA A 17 -1.94 -44.73 -13.04
CA ALA A 17 -0.81 -43.88 -12.62
C ALA A 17 -0.36 -42.85 -13.68
N PRO A 18 -0.26 -43.17 -14.98
CA PRO A 18 0.05 -42.16 -16.01
C PRO A 18 -1.11 -41.19 -16.35
N LEU A 19 -2.35 -41.57 -15.95
CA LEU A 19 -3.51 -40.69 -16.19
C LEU A 19 -3.64 -39.58 -15.15
N ILE A 20 -3.11 -39.79 -13.94
CA ILE A 20 -3.08 -38.78 -12.86
C ILE A 20 -1.93 -37.79 -13.09
N ALA A 21 -0.83 -38.20 -13.73
CA ALA A 21 0.27 -37.33 -14.12
C ALA A 21 -0.06 -36.39 -15.30
N ALA A 22 -1.17 -36.64 -16.01
CA ALA A 22 -1.61 -35.81 -17.16
C ALA A 22 -2.61 -34.70 -16.78
N LEU A 23 -2.91 -34.53 -15.48
CA LEU A 23 -3.86 -33.51 -15.01
C LEU A 23 -3.21 -32.17 -14.64
N ASN A 24 -1.88 -32.10 -14.58
CA ASN A 24 -1.18 -30.84 -14.45
C ASN A 24 -0.84 -30.33 -15.87
N GLY A 25 -1.57 -29.31 -16.34
CA GLY A 25 -1.35 -28.69 -17.64
C GLY A 25 0.09 -28.18 -17.79
N ASP A 26 0.60 -28.13 -19.01
CA ASP A 26 1.92 -27.53 -19.32
C ASP A 26 1.95 -26.06 -18.82
N PRO A 27 2.86 -25.67 -17.92
CA PRO A 27 2.92 -24.33 -17.34
C PRO A 27 3.04 -23.22 -18.38
N TYR A 28 3.62 -23.50 -19.55
CA TYR A 28 3.63 -22.55 -20.68
C TYR A 28 2.23 -22.35 -21.28
N GLN A 29 1.42 -23.41 -21.36
CA GLN A 29 0.04 -23.30 -21.84
C GLN A 29 -0.85 -22.63 -20.82
N ILE A 30 -0.67 -22.87 -19.53
CA ILE A 30 -1.41 -22.23 -18.44
C ILE A 30 -1.18 -20.71 -18.44
N LEU A 31 0.06 -20.26 -18.67
CA LEU A 31 0.39 -18.84 -18.76
C LEU A 31 0.10 -18.25 -20.16
N GLU A 32 -0.38 -19.04 -21.13
CA GLU A 32 -0.65 -18.62 -22.51
C GLU A 32 0.59 -18.02 -23.21
N ILE A 33 1.77 -18.63 -23.02
CA ILE A 33 3.06 -18.17 -23.58
C ILE A 33 3.80 -19.28 -24.31
N GLY A 34 4.76 -18.91 -25.17
CA GLY A 34 5.65 -19.87 -25.86
C GLY A 34 6.76 -20.38 -24.93
N LYS A 35 7.35 -21.54 -25.29
CA LYS A 35 8.46 -22.15 -24.53
C LYS A 35 9.75 -21.34 -24.56
N ASP A 36 9.88 -20.43 -25.50
CA ASP A 36 10.98 -19.48 -25.70
C ASP A 36 10.78 -18.14 -24.97
N ALA A 37 9.72 -18.03 -24.16
CA ALA A 37 9.40 -16.80 -23.45
C ALA A 37 10.52 -16.41 -22.46
N ASP A 38 10.89 -15.13 -22.51
CA ASP A 38 11.81 -14.51 -21.58
C ASP A 38 11.13 -14.22 -20.22
N GLU A 39 11.94 -13.95 -19.21
CA GLU A 39 11.45 -13.68 -17.84
C GLU A 39 10.45 -12.50 -17.81
N LYS A 40 10.64 -11.49 -18.63
CA LYS A 40 9.75 -10.32 -18.73
C LYS A 40 8.38 -10.71 -19.26
N THR A 41 8.35 -11.56 -20.28
CA THR A 41 7.11 -12.10 -20.87
C THR A 41 6.37 -12.98 -19.89
N ILE A 42 7.08 -13.87 -19.16
CA ILE A 42 6.51 -14.71 -18.10
C ILE A 42 5.84 -13.84 -17.02
N LYS A 43 6.54 -12.84 -16.50
CA LYS A 43 5.99 -11.89 -15.49
C LYS A 43 4.79 -11.10 -16.00
N SER A 44 4.82 -10.68 -17.27
CA SER A 44 3.72 -9.92 -17.87
C SER A 44 2.46 -10.78 -18.03
N ALA A 45 2.61 -12.01 -18.54
CA ALA A 45 1.52 -12.97 -18.71
C ALA A 45 0.87 -13.33 -17.36
N TYR A 46 1.68 -13.62 -16.36
CA TYR A 46 1.24 -13.87 -14.99
C TYR A 46 0.38 -12.73 -14.44
N ARG A 47 0.86 -11.48 -14.48
CA ARG A 47 0.11 -10.32 -14.00
C ARG A 47 -1.21 -10.11 -14.75
N ARG A 48 -1.22 -10.34 -16.06
CA ARG A 48 -2.42 -10.26 -16.90
C ARG A 48 -3.47 -11.26 -16.46
N LEU A 49 -3.08 -12.54 -16.27
CA LEU A 49 -3.97 -13.62 -15.93
C LEU A 49 -4.45 -13.52 -14.47
N LEU A 50 -3.59 -13.15 -13.52
CA LEU A 50 -4.00 -12.88 -12.14
C LEU A 50 -5.09 -11.80 -12.06
N LYS A 51 -4.96 -10.71 -12.84
CA LYS A 51 -5.97 -9.65 -12.86
C LYS A 51 -7.31 -10.11 -13.45
N LYS A 52 -7.25 -11.08 -14.39
CA LYS A 52 -8.44 -11.65 -15.05
C LYS A 52 -9.19 -12.63 -14.15
N TYR A 53 -8.47 -13.47 -13.42
CA TYR A 53 -9.03 -14.54 -12.58
C TYR A 53 -9.01 -14.24 -11.08
N HIS A 54 -8.81 -12.97 -10.70
CA HIS A 54 -8.81 -12.55 -9.29
C HIS A 54 -10.17 -12.83 -8.64
N PRO A 55 -10.22 -13.45 -7.44
CA PRO A 55 -11.48 -13.83 -6.77
C PRO A 55 -12.41 -12.65 -6.50
N ASP A 56 -11.85 -11.45 -6.28
CA ASP A 56 -12.62 -10.22 -6.09
C ASP A 56 -13.35 -9.74 -7.37
N LYS A 57 -12.86 -10.13 -8.55
CA LYS A 57 -13.46 -9.77 -9.84
C LYS A 57 -14.25 -10.88 -10.49
N ASN A 58 -13.95 -12.13 -10.13
CA ASN A 58 -14.56 -13.31 -10.71
C ASN A 58 -14.83 -14.35 -9.60
N PRO A 59 -16.04 -14.35 -9.00
CA PRO A 59 -16.39 -15.21 -7.88
C PRO A 59 -16.72 -16.66 -8.27
N LEU A 60 -16.52 -17.06 -9.54
CA LEU A 60 -16.77 -18.42 -10.01
C LEU A 60 -15.69 -19.39 -9.50
N GLU A 61 -16.12 -20.60 -9.11
CA GLU A 61 -15.22 -21.66 -8.60
C GLU A 61 -14.16 -22.06 -9.65
N GLU A 62 -14.54 -22.12 -10.92
CA GLU A 62 -13.62 -22.35 -12.04
C GLU A 62 -12.53 -21.25 -12.19
N ALA A 63 -12.83 -20.02 -11.79
CA ALA A 63 -11.85 -18.94 -11.80
C ALA A 63 -10.85 -19.07 -10.65
N HIS A 64 -11.29 -19.63 -9.54
CA HIS A 64 -10.43 -19.93 -8.39
C HIS A 64 -9.44 -21.04 -8.72
N GLU A 65 -9.90 -22.13 -9.35
CA GLU A 65 -9.02 -23.20 -9.80
C GLU A 65 -7.96 -22.69 -10.80
N LYS A 66 -8.36 -21.93 -11.81
CA LYS A 66 -7.42 -21.29 -12.74
C LYS A 66 -6.46 -20.33 -12.09
N PHE A 67 -6.88 -19.62 -11.05
CA PHE A 67 -5.99 -18.73 -10.30
C PHE A 67 -4.87 -19.51 -9.61
N ILE A 68 -5.18 -20.68 -9.05
CA ILE A 68 -4.20 -21.60 -8.43
C ILE A 68 -3.23 -22.14 -9.50
N GLU A 69 -3.75 -22.67 -10.61
CA GLU A 69 -2.94 -23.20 -11.72
C GLU A 69 -1.98 -22.17 -12.30
N ILE A 70 -2.42 -20.91 -12.43
CA ILE A 70 -1.58 -19.78 -12.89
C ILE A 70 -0.46 -19.49 -11.90
N GLY A 71 -0.73 -19.59 -10.59
CA GLY A 71 0.27 -19.42 -9.54
C GLY A 71 1.36 -20.50 -9.59
N GLU A 72 0.96 -21.77 -9.69
CA GLU A 72 1.87 -22.91 -9.80
C GLU A 72 2.73 -22.86 -11.08
N ALA A 73 2.11 -22.53 -12.21
CA ALA A 73 2.82 -22.36 -13.47
C ALA A 73 3.88 -21.25 -13.43
N TYR A 74 3.55 -20.15 -12.76
CA TYR A 74 4.51 -19.05 -12.57
C TYR A 74 5.66 -19.44 -11.65
N GLU A 75 5.41 -20.19 -10.58
CA GLU A 75 6.45 -20.67 -9.67
C GLU A 75 7.49 -21.52 -10.41
N ILE A 76 7.02 -22.43 -11.27
CA ILE A 76 7.90 -23.28 -12.09
C ILE A 76 8.74 -22.47 -13.08
N LEU A 77 8.13 -21.51 -13.77
CA LEU A 77 8.77 -20.78 -14.86
C LEU A 77 9.56 -19.52 -14.43
N SER A 78 9.32 -19.02 -13.22
CA SER A 78 10.04 -17.85 -12.68
C SER A 78 11.38 -18.18 -12.05
N ASP A 79 11.61 -19.42 -11.63
CA ASP A 79 12.87 -19.92 -11.11
C ASP A 79 13.68 -20.58 -12.25
N GLU A 80 14.87 -20.08 -12.54
CA GLU A 80 15.72 -20.56 -13.62
C GLU A 80 16.09 -22.04 -13.45
N THR A 81 16.23 -22.51 -12.22
CA THR A 81 16.55 -23.92 -11.92
C THR A 81 15.33 -24.82 -12.14
N LYS A 82 14.16 -24.44 -11.64
CA LYS A 82 12.91 -25.17 -11.81
C LYS A 82 12.50 -25.22 -13.28
N LYS A 83 12.60 -24.08 -14.00
CA LYS A 83 12.36 -23.98 -15.43
C LYS A 83 13.28 -24.93 -16.20
N SER A 84 14.59 -24.90 -15.93
CA SER A 84 15.58 -25.78 -16.60
C SER A 84 15.33 -27.26 -16.33
N ASN A 85 14.91 -27.62 -15.12
CA ASN A 85 14.56 -28.98 -14.74
C ASN A 85 13.28 -29.43 -15.49
N TYR A 86 12.27 -28.57 -15.49
CA TYR A 86 11.02 -28.85 -16.20
C TYR A 86 11.25 -29.02 -17.72
N ASP A 87 12.03 -28.15 -18.32
CA ASP A 87 12.35 -28.20 -19.75
C ASP A 87 13.14 -29.47 -20.15
N LYS A 88 13.97 -30.02 -19.24
CA LYS A 88 14.80 -31.20 -19.49
C LYS A 88 14.12 -32.52 -19.13
N TYR A 89 13.38 -32.53 -18.06
CA TYR A 89 12.89 -33.77 -17.41
C TYR A 89 11.37 -33.84 -17.33
N GLY A 90 10.64 -32.74 -17.61
CA GLY A 90 9.19 -32.64 -17.43
C GLY A 90 8.75 -32.56 -15.97
N ASP A 91 9.71 -32.39 -15.05
CA ASP A 91 9.50 -32.32 -13.62
C ASP A 91 10.31 -31.13 -13.06
N PRO A 92 9.70 -30.15 -12.39
CA PRO A 92 10.39 -29.00 -11.84
C PRO A 92 11.41 -29.35 -10.75
N GLU A 93 11.26 -30.50 -10.07
CA GLU A 93 12.19 -30.96 -9.02
C GLU A 93 13.36 -31.83 -9.54
N GLY A 94 13.33 -32.25 -10.82
CA GLY A 94 14.39 -33.03 -11.46
C GLY A 94 14.29 -34.54 -11.20
N ALA A 95 14.97 -35.36 -12.02
CA ALA A 95 14.94 -36.81 -11.94
C ALA A 95 15.60 -37.32 -10.65
N GLY A 96 14.83 -37.61 -9.59
CA GLY A 96 15.24 -38.43 -8.45
C GLY A 96 15.30 -37.74 -7.09
N GLY A 97 14.23 -37.18 -6.61
CA GLY A 97 14.06 -36.86 -5.19
C GLY A 97 12.88 -37.61 -4.57
N PRO A 98 13.05 -38.48 -3.54
CA PRO A 98 11.94 -38.97 -2.75
C PRO A 98 11.61 -37.98 -1.67
N GLY A 99 10.58 -37.19 -1.88
CA GLY A 99 10.12 -36.21 -0.87
C GLY A 99 9.05 -35.28 -1.37
N GLY A 100 7.82 -35.81 -1.49
CA GLY A 100 6.63 -34.98 -1.59
C GLY A 100 6.53 -34.10 -0.34
N GLY A 101 7.07 -32.91 -0.40
CA GLY A 101 6.77 -31.84 0.53
C GLY A 101 5.51 -31.16 0.03
N ASP A 102 4.46 -31.30 0.81
CA ASP A 102 3.20 -30.58 0.69
C ASP A 102 3.51 -29.07 0.80
N PHE A 103 3.79 -28.44 -0.35
CA PHE A 103 3.98 -26.99 -0.42
C PHE A 103 2.60 -26.37 -0.44
N ASP A 104 2.18 -25.93 0.74
CA ASP A 104 0.94 -25.21 0.92
C ASP A 104 0.99 -23.88 0.12
N PHE A 105 0.20 -23.81 -0.96
CA PHE A 105 -0.03 -22.58 -1.76
C PHE A 105 -0.49 -21.41 -0.87
N GLY A 106 -1.08 -21.71 0.30
CA GLY A 106 -1.40 -20.73 1.33
C GLY A 106 -0.18 -19.96 1.84
N ASP A 107 0.98 -20.59 1.90
CA ASP A 107 2.22 -19.93 2.36
C ASP A 107 2.76 -18.93 1.32
N ILE A 108 2.64 -19.24 0.02
CA ILE A 108 3.05 -18.32 -1.06
C ILE A 108 2.06 -17.15 -1.17
N LEU A 109 0.77 -17.44 -1.06
CA LEU A 109 -0.27 -16.41 -1.03
C LEU A 109 -0.12 -15.51 0.20
N ASN A 110 0.23 -16.07 1.36
CA ASN A 110 0.47 -15.34 2.60
C ASN A 110 1.77 -14.51 2.56
N GLN A 111 2.78 -14.95 1.80
CA GLN A 111 4.02 -14.21 1.58
C GLN A 111 3.84 -13.03 0.60
N PHE A 112 2.86 -13.13 -0.33
CA PHE A 112 2.61 -12.11 -1.35
C PHE A 112 1.46 -11.15 -1.00
N PHE A 113 0.45 -11.61 -0.24
CA PHE A 113 -0.73 -10.83 0.16
C PHE A 113 -0.89 -10.62 1.68
N GLY A 114 -0.23 -11.44 2.48
CA GLY A 114 -0.34 -11.40 3.94
C GLY A 114 0.89 -10.77 4.57
N GLY A 115 0.85 -9.49 4.83
CA GLY A 115 1.78 -8.85 5.75
C GLY A 115 1.68 -9.48 7.14
N GLY A 116 2.69 -10.25 7.55
CA GLY A 116 3.02 -10.52 8.93
C GLY A 116 2.29 -11.67 9.61
N GLY A 117 2.97 -12.80 9.77
CA GLY A 117 2.58 -13.85 10.69
C GLY A 117 3.58 -15.00 10.69
N GLY A 118 4.50 -15.02 11.65
CA GLY A 118 5.56 -16.00 11.76
C GLY A 118 5.08 -17.38 12.16
N GLY A 119 5.48 -18.41 11.42
CA GLY A 119 5.46 -19.81 11.82
C GLY A 119 6.86 -20.28 12.25
N PRO A 120 7.00 -21.17 13.27
CA PRO A 120 8.28 -21.60 13.82
C PRO A 120 8.79 -22.85 13.08
N GLY A 121 9.86 -22.69 12.29
CA GLY A 121 10.64 -23.86 11.87
C GLY A 121 11.27 -23.74 10.48
N GLY A 122 12.56 -23.46 10.44
CA GLY A 122 13.37 -23.68 9.24
C GLY A 122 14.54 -22.73 9.10
N GLY A 123 15.76 -23.26 9.14
CA GLY A 123 17.04 -22.79 8.68
C GLY A 123 17.38 -21.31 8.73
N ARG A 124 18.36 -20.92 9.53
CA ARG A 124 18.99 -19.57 9.58
C ARG A 124 19.59 -19.17 8.21
N ARG A 125 18.73 -18.78 7.26
CA ARG A 125 19.15 -17.82 6.24
C ARG A 125 19.39 -16.50 6.97
N ARG A 126 20.54 -15.84 6.75
CA ARG A 126 20.81 -14.48 7.22
C ARG A 126 19.70 -13.58 6.66
N ARG A 127 18.61 -13.44 7.40
CA ARG A 127 17.55 -12.46 7.09
C ARG A 127 18.20 -11.10 7.16
N GLY A 128 18.19 -10.36 6.05
CA GLY A 128 18.47 -8.92 6.07
C GLY A 128 17.62 -8.25 7.15
N LYS A 129 17.95 -7.02 7.52
CA LYS A 129 17.14 -6.24 8.46
C LYS A 129 15.68 -6.18 7.96
N PRO A 130 14.68 -6.38 8.82
CA PRO A 130 13.28 -6.21 8.44
C PRO A 130 13.01 -4.78 8.01
N LYS A 131 12.00 -4.54 7.16
CA LYS A 131 11.51 -3.18 6.85
C LYS A 131 10.68 -2.69 8.03
N GLY A 132 10.93 -1.46 8.47
CA GLY A 132 10.15 -0.79 9.51
C GLY A 132 8.76 -0.42 9.02
N SER A 133 7.91 0.04 9.95
CA SER A 133 6.58 0.54 9.64
C SER A 133 6.65 1.85 8.86
N ASN A 134 5.62 2.10 8.03
CA ASN A 134 5.48 3.36 7.32
C ASN A 134 5.02 4.46 8.28
N THR A 135 5.59 5.65 8.11
CA THR A 135 5.17 6.86 8.83
C THR A 135 4.13 7.61 8.01
N GLN A 136 3.05 8.08 8.61
CA GLN A 136 1.99 8.80 7.90
C GLN A 136 1.85 10.22 8.41
N VAL A 137 1.71 11.18 7.47
CA VAL A 137 1.48 12.59 7.76
C VAL A 137 0.29 13.10 6.95
N ASN A 138 -0.58 13.93 7.55
CA ASN A 138 -1.67 14.59 6.85
C ASN A 138 -1.24 16.00 6.47
N LEU A 139 -1.29 16.31 5.18
CA LEU A 139 -0.98 17.62 4.62
C LEU A 139 -2.28 18.30 4.17
N HIS A 140 -2.61 19.43 4.80
CA HIS A 140 -3.82 20.18 4.49
C HIS A 140 -3.57 21.18 3.37
N ILE A 141 -4.23 20.98 2.22
CA ILE A 141 -4.05 21.72 0.97
C ILE A 141 -5.33 22.50 0.67
N ALA A 142 -5.19 23.75 0.27
CA ALA A 142 -6.33 24.55 -0.18
C ALA A 142 -6.88 24.02 -1.51
N LEU A 143 -8.20 24.11 -1.72
CA LEU A 143 -8.83 23.66 -2.96
C LEU A 143 -8.23 24.34 -4.20
N ALA A 144 -7.85 25.62 -4.08
CA ALA A 144 -7.18 26.37 -5.14
C ALA A 144 -5.82 25.77 -5.54
N ASP A 145 -5.10 25.19 -4.58
CA ASP A 145 -3.80 24.57 -4.82
C ASP A 145 -3.97 23.19 -5.50
N PHE A 146 -5.03 22.44 -5.17
CA PHE A 146 -5.43 21.23 -5.91
C PHE A 146 -5.87 21.54 -7.35
N TYR A 147 -6.47 22.74 -7.56
CA TYR A 147 -6.90 23.17 -8.88
C TYR A 147 -5.72 23.55 -9.79
N ARG A 148 -4.75 24.31 -9.27
CA ARG A 148 -3.63 24.84 -10.05
C ARG A 148 -2.39 23.96 -10.06
N GLY A 149 -2.26 23.09 -9.09
CA GLY A 149 -1.00 22.46 -8.75
C GLY A 149 -0.10 23.39 -7.97
N LYS A 150 0.67 22.85 -7.05
CA LYS A 150 1.57 23.61 -6.19
C LYS A 150 2.64 22.74 -5.57
N GLU A 151 3.83 23.29 -5.44
CA GLU A 151 4.86 22.75 -4.57
C GLU A 151 4.59 23.17 -3.13
N VAL A 152 4.58 22.19 -2.22
CA VAL A 152 4.25 22.41 -0.81
C VAL A 152 5.38 21.92 0.06
N ASP A 153 5.95 22.84 0.83
CA ASP A 153 6.96 22.55 1.83
C ASP A 153 6.32 22.24 3.17
N PHE A 154 6.79 21.22 3.84
CA PHE A 154 6.32 20.85 5.18
C PHE A 154 7.44 20.23 6.00
N THR A 155 7.28 20.30 7.31
CA THR A 155 8.23 19.78 8.28
C THR A 155 7.58 18.66 9.07
N VAL A 156 8.29 17.55 9.23
CA VAL A 156 7.83 16.38 10.02
C VAL A 156 8.86 16.09 11.10
N GLU A 157 8.38 15.91 12.31
CA GLU A 157 9.21 15.40 13.40
C GLU A 157 9.26 13.89 13.34
N MET A 158 10.46 13.33 13.16
CA MET A 158 10.67 11.93 12.94
C MET A 158 11.85 11.40 13.75
N THR A 159 11.82 10.11 14.01
CA THR A 159 12.94 9.41 14.62
C THR A 159 14.07 9.24 13.61
N ASN A 160 15.25 9.74 13.93
CA ASN A 160 16.46 9.62 13.11
C ASN A 160 17.54 8.88 13.88
N LEU A 161 18.49 8.27 13.15
CA LEU A 161 19.70 7.78 13.77
C LEU A 161 20.47 8.95 14.42
N CYS A 162 21.05 8.70 15.58
CA CYS A 162 21.92 9.68 16.22
C CYS A 162 23.15 9.97 15.34
N ASP A 163 23.42 11.25 15.11
CA ASP A 163 24.49 11.67 14.20
C ASP A 163 25.90 11.29 14.71
N GLU A 164 26.06 11.27 16.03
CA GLU A 164 27.35 10.94 16.64
C GLU A 164 27.61 9.44 16.62
N CYS A 165 26.69 8.63 17.16
CA CYS A 165 26.91 7.19 17.28
C CYS A 165 26.35 6.39 16.11
N LYS A 166 25.68 7.01 15.15
CA LYS A 166 25.07 6.37 13.95
C LYS A 166 24.25 5.12 14.27
N GLY A 167 23.56 5.15 15.40
CA GLY A 167 22.68 4.07 15.82
C GLY A 167 23.35 3.00 16.68
N SER A 168 24.65 3.12 17.04
CA SER A 168 25.30 2.15 17.93
C SER A 168 24.90 2.31 19.39
N GLY A 169 24.55 3.53 19.82
CA GLY A 169 24.32 3.89 21.21
C GLY A 169 25.62 4.09 22.01
N SER A 170 26.78 3.81 21.41
CA SER A 170 28.10 3.91 22.04
C SER A 170 28.82 5.19 21.63
N GLU A 171 29.62 5.78 22.52
CA GLU A 171 30.38 7.02 22.29
C GLU A 171 31.46 6.84 21.18
N ASP A 172 31.97 5.64 21.02
CA ASP A 172 32.93 5.28 19.97
C ASP A 172 32.30 4.97 18.62
N GLY A 173 30.96 5.00 18.52
CA GLY A 173 30.19 4.70 17.29
C GLY A 173 30.18 3.22 16.93
N ALA A 174 30.84 2.34 17.69
CA ALA A 174 30.91 0.92 17.42
C ALA A 174 29.88 0.10 18.18
N LYS A 175 29.46 -1.03 17.63
CA LYS A 175 28.68 -2.05 18.32
C LYS A 175 29.63 -3.14 18.83
N HIS A 176 29.75 -3.21 20.14
CA HIS A 176 30.55 -4.29 20.76
C HIS A 176 29.65 -5.47 21.03
N THR A 177 30.05 -6.63 20.52
CA THR A 177 29.31 -7.87 20.76
C THR A 177 29.41 -8.25 22.24
N CYS A 178 28.27 -8.59 22.86
CA CYS A 178 28.27 -9.05 24.26
C CYS A 178 29.01 -10.38 24.37
N ASP A 179 30.04 -10.44 25.20
CA ASP A 179 30.90 -11.63 25.34
C ASP A 179 30.11 -12.81 25.94
N ARG A 180 29.16 -12.55 26.82
CA ARG A 180 28.38 -13.59 27.49
C ARG A 180 27.42 -14.34 26.58
N CYS A 181 26.73 -13.66 25.69
CA CYS A 181 25.79 -14.28 24.77
C CYS A 181 26.32 -14.35 23.32
N GLN A 182 27.51 -13.84 23.06
CA GLN A 182 28.14 -13.82 21.73
C GLN A 182 27.22 -13.24 20.64
N GLY A 183 26.49 -12.16 21.00
CA GLY A 183 25.60 -11.45 20.09
C GLY A 183 24.19 -12.05 19.95
N SER A 184 23.89 -13.20 20.59
CA SER A 184 22.58 -13.85 20.47
C SER A 184 21.47 -13.16 21.29
N GLY A 185 21.83 -12.33 22.25
CA GLY A 185 20.89 -11.72 23.18
C GLY A 185 20.26 -12.68 24.20
N GLN A 186 20.52 -13.98 24.04
CA GLN A 186 19.95 -15.04 24.87
C GLN A 186 21.05 -15.98 25.37
N ILE A 187 20.85 -16.51 26.57
CA ILE A 187 21.72 -17.54 27.16
C ILE A 187 20.94 -18.80 27.42
N LEU A 188 21.60 -19.94 27.19
CA LEU A 188 21.02 -21.26 27.42
C LEU A 188 21.42 -21.72 28.80
N ILE A 189 20.47 -21.79 29.73
CA ILE A 189 20.69 -22.30 31.08
C ILE A 189 20.19 -23.74 31.15
N GLN A 190 21.06 -24.62 31.65
CA GLN A 190 20.69 -26.01 31.96
C GLN A 190 20.39 -26.13 33.45
N ARG A 191 19.15 -26.49 33.77
CA ARG A 191 18.75 -26.81 35.13
C ARG A 191 18.55 -28.31 35.27
N GLN A 192 19.18 -28.88 36.28
CA GLN A 192 19.01 -30.28 36.60
C GLN A 192 17.91 -30.42 37.68
N PHE A 193 16.82 -31.08 37.36
CA PHE A 193 15.68 -31.29 38.27
C PHE A 193 15.69 -32.64 38.98
N GLY A 194 16.68 -33.55 38.66
CA GLY A 194 16.84 -34.86 39.24
C GLY A 194 17.89 -35.67 38.52
N PRO A 195 18.21 -36.92 39.02
CA PRO A 195 19.19 -37.78 38.35
C PRO A 195 18.76 -38.10 36.94
N GLY A 196 19.48 -37.58 35.94
CA GLY A 196 19.20 -37.82 34.53
C GLY A 196 18.19 -36.86 33.86
N MET A 197 17.56 -35.91 34.57
CA MET A 197 16.59 -34.97 34.02
C MET A 197 17.20 -33.58 33.93
N VAL A 198 17.62 -33.19 32.70
CA VAL A 198 18.20 -31.88 32.40
C VAL A 198 17.23 -31.10 31.53
N GLN A 199 16.75 -29.95 32.00
CA GLN A 199 15.94 -29.03 31.24
C GLN A 199 16.82 -27.90 30.72
N ARG A 200 16.76 -27.61 29.41
CA ARG A 200 17.39 -26.45 28.77
C ARG A 200 16.38 -25.36 28.63
N MET A 201 16.64 -24.22 29.22
CA MET A 201 15.81 -23.03 29.11
C MET A 201 16.61 -21.90 28.46
N GLN A 202 15.99 -21.23 27.48
CA GLN A 202 16.53 -19.99 26.94
C GLN A 202 16.06 -18.83 27.82
N MET A 203 17.00 -18.04 28.26
CA MET A 203 16.73 -16.83 29.04
C MET A 203 17.40 -15.63 28.35
N GLN A 204 16.82 -14.46 28.53
CA GLN A 204 17.41 -13.22 28.10
C GLN A 204 18.76 -13.01 28.78
N CYS A 205 19.77 -12.57 28.05
CA CYS A 205 21.08 -12.28 28.60
C CYS A 205 20.98 -11.09 29.55
N ASP A 206 21.31 -11.29 30.80
CA ASP A 206 21.26 -10.27 31.85
C ASP A 206 22.34 -9.19 31.70
N GLU A 207 23.46 -9.49 31.04
CA GLU A 207 24.56 -8.53 30.82
C GLU A 207 24.24 -7.51 29.75
N CYS A 208 23.59 -7.91 28.64
CA CYS A 208 23.21 -7.00 27.55
C CYS A 208 21.71 -6.69 27.52
N GLY A 209 20.92 -7.19 28.44
CA GLY A 209 19.47 -6.99 28.45
C GLY A 209 18.76 -7.49 27.22
N GLY A 210 19.33 -8.52 26.52
CA GLY A 210 18.75 -9.11 25.32
C GLY A 210 19.16 -8.43 24.01
N SER A 211 19.88 -7.31 24.05
CA SER A 211 20.32 -6.58 22.84
C SER A 211 21.38 -7.31 22.03
N GLY A 212 22.10 -8.24 22.61
CA GLY A 212 23.25 -8.90 22.01
C GLY A 212 24.52 -8.04 21.93
N ASN A 213 24.42 -6.76 22.24
CA ASN A 213 25.52 -5.80 22.20
C ASN A 213 25.79 -5.23 23.58
N HIS A 214 27.05 -4.99 23.89
CA HIS A 214 27.50 -4.34 25.09
C HIS A 214 27.92 -2.90 24.78
N ILE A 215 27.40 -1.93 25.53
CA ILE A 215 27.79 -0.51 25.40
C ILE A 215 28.76 -0.21 26.52
N THR A 216 30.03 -0.01 26.19
CA THR A 216 31.08 0.29 27.18
C THR A 216 31.01 1.74 27.65
N HIS A 217 30.78 2.66 26.71
CA HIS A 217 30.62 4.08 26.97
C HIS A 217 29.35 4.58 26.28
N VAL A 218 28.38 5.02 27.08
CA VAL A 218 27.08 5.48 26.57
C VAL A 218 27.25 6.78 25.77
N CYS A 219 26.72 6.82 24.55
CA CYS A 219 26.69 8.04 23.76
C CYS A 219 25.92 9.14 24.49
N LYS A 220 26.60 10.22 24.82
CA LYS A 220 26.04 11.35 25.61
C LYS A 220 24.94 12.08 24.84
N HIS A 221 25.01 12.05 23.50
CA HIS A 221 24.06 12.76 22.64
C HIS A 221 22.68 12.12 22.62
N CYS A 222 22.57 10.80 22.52
CA CYS A 222 21.30 10.07 22.51
C CYS A 222 21.00 9.29 23.79
N GLY A 223 21.88 9.37 24.81
CA GLY A 223 21.68 8.63 26.06
C GLY A 223 21.73 7.09 25.90
N GLY A 224 22.41 6.59 24.85
CA GLY A 224 22.53 5.15 24.57
C GLY A 224 21.43 4.56 23.69
N VAL A 225 20.38 5.32 23.39
CA VAL A 225 19.23 4.84 22.59
C VAL A 225 19.61 4.60 21.11
N GLY A 226 20.57 5.35 20.60
CA GLY A 226 21.01 5.26 19.18
C GLY A 226 20.14 6.07 18.23
N THR A 227 19.00 6.59 18.67
CA THR A 227 18.07 7.40 17.85
C THR A 227 17.73 8.72 18.55
N MET A 228 17.25 9.68 17.76
CA MET A 228 16.84 11.00 18.22
C MET A 228 15.66 11.51 17.41
N GLN A 229 14.80 12.32 18.01
CA GLN A 229 13.78 13.06 17.31
C GLN A 229 14.41 14.27 16.60
N LYS A 230 14.14 14.40 15.30
CA LYS A 230 14.58 15.51 14.47
C LYS A 230 13.51 15.95 13.51
N SER A 231 13.43 17.24 13.27
CA SER A 231 12.61 17.81 12.22
C SER A 231 13.28 17.60 10.86
N ARG A 232 12.57 17.01 9.91
CA ARG A 232 12.97 16.91 8.50
C ARG A 232 12.07 17.78 7.64
N ASN A 233 12.66 18.49 6.71
CA ASN A 233 11.95 19.33 5.75
C ASN A 233 11.79 18.57 4.44
N TYR A 234 10.57 18.56 3.92
CA TYR A 234 10.22 17.92 2.65
C TYR A 234 9.51 18.92 1.76
N SER A 235 9.71 18.77 0.46
CA SER A 235 8.96 19.45 -0.58
C SER A 235 8.29 18.41 -1.46
N VAL A 236 6.98 18.56 -1.68
CA VAL A 236 6.20 17.68 -2.55
C VAL A 236 5.40 18.50 -3.54
N PHE A 237 5.36 18.05 -4.78
CA PHE A 237 4.57 18.70 -5.81
C PHE A 237 3.19 18.04 -5.90
N VAL A 238 2.15 18.80 -5.55
CA VAL A 238 0.74 18.41 -5.73
C VAL A 238 0.33 18.78 -7.14
N LYS A 239 0.10 17.79 -8.00
CA LYS A 239 -0.33 18.03 -9.39
C LYS A 239 -1.73 18.62 -9.44
N ALA A 240 -1.99 19.48 -10.45
CA ALA A 240 -3.33 19.97 -10.72
C ALA A 240 -4.28 18.77 -10.98
N GLY A 241 -5.45 18.80 -10.36
CA GLY A 241 -6.41 17.71 -10.48
C GLY A 241 -6.26 16.56 -9.49
N THR A 242 -5.15 16.48 -8.72
CA THR A 242 -4.98 15.49 -7.66
C THR A 242 -6.21 15.42 -6.76
N LEU A 243 -6.66 14.21 -6.43
CA LEU A 243 -7.84 14.02 -5.58
C LEU A 243 -7.50 14.22 -4.10
N ARG A 244 -8.47 14.69 -3.33
CA ARG A 244 -8.36 14.65 -1.88
C ARG A 244 -8.26 13.19 -1.41
N ASN A 245 -7.44 12.94 -0.42
CA ASN A 245 -7.07 11.63 0.11
C ASN A 245 -6.15 10.79 -0.81
N ASP A 246 -5.61 11.38 -1.88
CA ASP A 246 -4.49 10.75 -2.57
C ASP A 246 -3.27 10.76 -1.66
N ASP A 247 -2.46 9.73 -1.80
CA ASP A 247 -1.25 9.52 -1.01
C ASP A 247 -0.02 9.74 -1.89
N ILE A 248 0.92 10.55 -1.39
CA ILE A 248 2.26 10.67 -1.98
C ILE A 248 3.19 9.82 -1.12
N VAL A 249 3.88 8.86 -1.74
CA VAL A 249 4.80 7.96 -1.05
C VAL A 249 6.24 8.40 -1.30
N LEU A 250 6.95 8.71 -0.23
CA LEU A 250 8.38 8.98 -0.22
C LEU A 250 9.08 7.72 0.30
N GLU A 251 9.66 6.95 -0.61
CA GLU A 251 10.25 5.64 -0.30
C GLU A 251 11.46 5.76 0.62
N GLY A 252 11.47 4.94 1.69
CA GLY A 252 12.59 4.89 2.64
C GLY A 252 12.74 6.10 3.55
N GLU A 253 11.81 7.06 3.49
CA GLU A 253 11.84 8.30 4.29
C GLU A 253 11.07 8.19 5.60
N GLY A 254 10.71 6.98 6.05
CA GLY A 254 10.10 6.72 7.35
C GLY A 254 11.06 6.87 8.53
N ASP A 255 10.58 6.51 9.72
CA ASP A 255 11.38 6.51 10.93
C ASP A 255 12.58 5.59 10.84
N GLN A 256 13.74 6.07 11.27
CA GLN A 256 15.01 5.35 11.23
C GLN A 256 15.27 4.62 12.55
N ASN A 257 15.81 3.43 12.43
CA ASN A 257 16.25 2.64 13.58
C ASN A 257 17.43 1.74 13.19
N PRO A 258 18.36 1.47 14.11
CA PRO A 258 19.50 0.59 13.83
C PRO A 258 19.15 -0.85 13.46
N GLU A 259 17.95 -1.33 13.86
CA GLU A 259 17.55 -2.73 13.75
C GLU A 259 16.77 -3.06 12.48
N TRP A 260 16.18 -2.05 11.81
CA TRP A 260 15.42 -2.24 10.58
C TRP A 260 15.79 -1.24 9.49
N ILE A 261 15.37 -1.55 8.26
CA ILE A 261 15.43 -0.62 7.13
C ILE A 261 14.25 0.35 7.28
N PRO A 262 14.43 1.67 7.10
CA PRO A 262 13.33 2.62 7.19
C PRO A 262 12.15 2.23 6.31
N GLY A 263 10.92 2.40 6.82
CA GLY A 263 9.71 2.33 6.04
C GLY A 263 9.56 3.55 5.13
N ASP A 264 8.40 3.72 4.54
CA ASP A 264 8.12 4.85 3.66
C ASP A 264 7.40 5.97 4.44
N LEU A 265 7.60 7.23 4.02
CA LEU A 265 6.79 8.34 4.50
C LEU A 265 5.60 8.52 3.56
N ILE A 266 4.39 8.29 4.07
CA ILE A 266 3.14 8.45 3.33
C ILE A 266 2.54 9.79 3.67
N VAL A 267 2.52 10.70 2.69
CA VAL A 267 1.92 12.02 2.79
C VAL A 267 0.48 11.96 2.28
N LYS A 268 -0.48 12.01 3.20
CA LYS A 268 -1.91 12.00 2.88
C LYS A 268 -2.40 13.41 2.62
N LEU A 269 -2.88 13.66 1.41
CA LEU A 269 -3.41 14.95 1.02
C LEU A 269 -4.84 15.11 1.54
N LYS A 270 -5.05 16.14 2.36
CA LYS A 270 -6.36 16.51 2.91
C LYS A 270 -6.76 17.90 2.42
N GLU A 271 -8.02 18.05 2.03
CA GLU A 271 -8.54 19.37 1.64
C GLU A 271 -8.78 20.24 2.89
N ASP A 272 -8.21 21.45 2.87
CA ASP A 272 -8.52 22.49 3.85
C ASP A 272 -9.85 23.16 3.49
N LEU A 273 -10.92 22.70 4.09
CA LEU A 273 -12.28 23.19 3.83
C LEU A 273 -12.46 24.67 4.20
N THR A 274 -11.60 25.23 5.06
CA THR A 274 -11.66 26.65 5.46
C THR A 274 -11.20 27.58 4.32
N LYS A 275 -10.42 27.05 3.38
CA LYS A 275 -9.84 27.78 2.23
C LYS A 275 -10.47 27.34 0.90
N SER A 276 -11.72 26.93 0.91
CA SER A 276 -12.42 26.44 -0.28
C SER A 276 -13.02 27.53 -1.17
N TRP A 277 -12.99 28.81 -0.75
CA TRP A 277 -13.62 29.94 -1.45
C TRP A 277 -15.12 29.75 -1.71
N GLY A 278 -15.78 28.91 -0.92
CA GLY A 278 -17.20 28.56 -1.09
C GLY A 278 -17.47 27.52 -2.17
N TYR A 279 -16.41 26.91 -2.73
CA TYR A 279 -16.54 25.78 -3.64
C TYR A 279 -16.42 24.46 -2.88
N ARG A 280 -17.10 23.43 -3.42
CA ARG A 280 -16.96 22.04 -2.99
C ARG A 280 -16.61 21.19 -4.20
N ARG A 281 -15.59 20.36 -4.10
CA ARG A 281 -15.20 19.45 -5.17
C ARG A 281 -15.78 18.06 -4.96
N ILE A 282 -16.39 17.49 -6.01
CA ILE A 282 -16.82 16.09 -6.07
C ILE A 282 -16.25 15.52 -7.37
N LYS A 283 -15.21 14.68 -7.26
CA LYS A 283 -14.43 14.18 -8.40
C LYS A 283 -13.89 15.35 -9.25
N GLU A 284 -14.26 15.38 -10.54
CA GLU A 284 -13.88 16.43 -11.51
C GLU A 284 -14.79 17.66 -11.49
N HIS A 285 -15.88 17.65 -10.75
CA HIS A 285 -16.85 18.73 -10.74
C HIS A 285 -16.71 19.63 -9.51
N LEU A 286 -16.99 20.91 -9.72
CA LEU A 286 -17.08 21.91 -8.66
C LEU A 286 -18.54 22.30 -8.41
N TYR A 287 -18.85 22.53 -7.15
CA TYR A 287 -20.20 22.91 -6.69
C TYR A 287 -20.09 24.17 -5.85
N ARG A 288 -21.00 25.10 -6.09
CA ARG A 288 -21.08 26.34 -5.33
C ARG A 288 -22.54 26.71 -5.08
N THR A 289 -22.84 27.26 -3.93
CA THR A 289 -24.15 27.80 -3.59
C THR A 289 -24.10 29.31 -3.62
N GLU A 290 -24.97 29.94 -4.43
CA GLU A 290 -25.17 31.37 -4.49
C GLU A 290 -26.52 31.75 -3.88
N VAL A 291 -26.49 32.70 -2.97
CA VAL A 291 -27.68 33.14 -2.26
C VAL A 291 -28.26 34.36 -2.95
N LEU A 292 -29.55 34.29 -3.33
CA LEU A 292 -30.31 35.41 -3.92
C LEU A 292 -31.37 35.89 -2.93
N SER A 293 -31.58 37.19 -2.89
CA SER A 293 -32.76 37.73 -2.24
C SER A 293 -34.02 37.37 -3.06
N LEU A 294 -35.17 37.33 -2.41
CA LEU A 294 -36.45 37.08 -3.09
C LEU A 294 -36.67 38.11 -4.24
N ARG A 295 -36.26 39.35 -4.07
CA ARG A 295 -36.35 40.37 -5.09
C ARG A 295 -35.48 40.11 -6.32
N GLU A 296 -34.22 39.69 -6.13
CA GLU A 296 -33.32 39.28 -7.21
C GLU A 296 -33.81 38.05 -7.94
N ALA A 297 -34.32 37.09 -7.19
CA ALA A 297 -34.84 35.83 -7.75
C ALA A 297 -36.12 36.08 -8.59
N ALA A 298 -37.01 36.95 -8.13
CA ALA A 298 -38.29 37.24 -8.81
C ALA A 298 -38.16 38.18 -10.02
N ASN A 299 -37.28 39.16 -9.93
CA ASN A 299 -37.21 40.22 -10.95
C ASN A 299 -36.05 40.05 -11.94
N GLY A 300 -35.06 39.25 -11.63
CA GLY A 300 -33.81 39.22 -12.41
C GLY A 300 -33.10 40.56 -12.42
N GLY A 301 -32.43 40.91 -13.50
CA GLY A 301 -31.76 42.18 -13.71
C GLY A 301 -30.45 42.34 -12.93
N TRP A 302 -29.84 41.26 -12.45
CA TRP A 302 -28.63 41.30 -11.65
C TRP A 302 -27.42 40.70 -12.38
N LYS A 303 -26.24 41.14 -11.97
CA LYS A 303 -24.95 40.57 -12.40
C LYS A 303 -24.05 40.36 -11.18
N ARG A 304 -23.34 39.28 -11.14
CA ARG A 304 -22.38 38.96 -10.10
C ARG A 304 -21.07 38.43 -10.69
N SER A 305 -19.98 38.76 -10.03
CA SER A 305 -18.63 38.23 -10.31
C SER A 305 -18.25 37.35 -9.16
N ILE A 306 -17.88 36.11 -9.43
CA ILE A 306 -17.49 35.09 -8.46
C ILE A 306 -16.01 34.82 -8.63
N ALA A 307 -15.23 35.08 -7.59
CA ALA A 307 -13.80 34.79 -7.61
C ALA A 307 -13.53 33.32 -7.86
N PHE A 308 -12.60 33.02 -8.76
CA PHE A 308 -12.31 31.65 -9.22
C PHE A 308 -10.81 31.39 -9.20
N PHE A 309 -10.33 30.76 -8.16
CA PHE A 309 -8.97 30.21 -7.94
C PHE A 309 -7.79 31.01 -8.56
N GLY A 310 -7.91 32.34 -8.69
CA GLY A 310 -6.89 33.20 -9.27
C GLY A 310 -6.86 33.25 -10.80
N GLU A 311 -7.85 32.66 -11.46
CA GLU A 311 -8.21 32.88 -12.84
C GLU A 311 -9.18 34.08 -12.95
N ASP A 312 -9.68 34.34 -14.19
CA ASP A 312 -10.72 35.29 -14.40
C ASP A 312 -12.00 34.93 -13.64
N ASP A 313 -12.57 35.93 -12.98
CA ASP A 313 -13.81 35.76 -12.24
C ASP A 313 -14.94 35.22 -13.12
N ILE A 314 -15.71 34.29 -12.56
CA ILE A 314 -16.89 33.78 -13.23
C ILE A 314 -18.03 34.76 -13.14
N LYS A 315 -18.49 35.23 -14.31
CA LYS A 315 -19.59 36.19 -14.40
C LYS A 315 -20.91 35.46 -14.59
N ILE A 316 -21.81 35.60 -13.63
CA ILE A 316 -23.18 35.13 -13.69
C ILE A 316 -24.15 36.31 -13.75
N SER A 317 -25.22 36.19 -14.50
CA SER A 317 -26.20 37.25 -14.64
C SER A 317 -27.58 36.71 -15.03
N ARG A 318 -28.64 37.49 -14.72
CA ARG A 318 -29.98 37.27 -15.20
C ARG A 318 -30.52 38.56 -15.82
N LYS A 319 -31.23 38.45 -16.93
CA LYS A 319 -31.91 39.59 -17.54
C LYS A 319 -33.08 40.01 -16.67
N SER A 320 -33.51 41.24 -16.84
CA SER A 320 -34.74 41.72 -16.18
C SER A 320 -35.93 40.86 -16.64
N GLY A 321 -36.68 40.36 -15.70
CA GLY A 321 -37.82 39.44 -15.92
C GLY A 321 -37.45 37.96 -15.88
N ASP A 322 -36.19 37.59 -15.88
CA ASP A 322 -35.76 36.20 -15.71
C ASP A 322 -35.90 35.79 -14.24
N VAL A 323 -36.80 34.86 -13.95
CA VAL A 323 -37.05 34.34 -12.61
C VAL A 323 -36.10 33.19 -12.29
N VAL A 324 -35.58 33.17 -11.08
CA VAL A 324 -34.78 32.06 -10.54
C VAL A 324 -35.55 31.38 -9.43
N ILE A 325 -35.65 30.05 -9.49
CA ILE A 325 -36.37 29.24 -8.50
C ILE A 325 -35.38 28.75 -7.44
N ASP A 326 -35.81 28.64 -6.18
CA ASP A 326 -34.96 28.06 -5.11
C ASP A 326 -34.57 26.63 -5.48
N GLY A 327 -33.26 26.33 -5.32
CA GLY A 327 -32.67 25.05 -5.72
C GLY A 327 -32.37 24.92 -7.22
N GLN A 328 -32.63 25.97 -8.03
CA GLN A 328 -32.24 25.94 -9.45
C GLN A 328 -30.72 25.82 -9.59
N VAL A 329 -30.28 24.94 -10.50
CA VAL A 329 -28.87 24.71 -10.77
C VAL A 329 -28.51 25.24 -12.16
N GLU A 330 -27.45 26.02 -12.24
CA GLU A 330 -26.81 26.46 -13.48
C GLU A 330 -25.50 25.71 -13.66
N VAL A 331 -25.25 25.21 -14.87
CA VAL A 331 -24.02 24.46 -15.19
C VAL A 331 -23.13 25.30 -16.09
N ILE A 332 -21.92 25.57 -15.65
CA ILE A 332 -20.89 26.24 -16.45
C ILE A 332 -19.88 25.18 -16.88
N LYS A 333 -19.92 24.82 -18.15
CA LYS A 333 -19.08 23.76 -18.73
C LYS A 333 -17.60 24.14 -18.71
N GLY A 334 -16.75 23.17 -18.40
CA GLY A 334 -15.30 23.35 -18.43
C GLY A 334 -14.75 24.26 -17.32
N LYS A 335 -15.53 24.56 -16.28
CA LYS A 335 -15.11 25.34 -15.09
C LYS A 335 -15.13 24.46 -13.82
N GLY A 336 -14.98 23.16 -13.98
CA GLY A 336 -14.75 22.20 -12.91
C GLY A 336 -13.26 22.04 -12.58
N ALA A 337 -12.93 21.03 -11.80
CA ALA A 337 -11.54 20.70 -11.50
C ALA A 337 -10.83 20.07 -12.72
N PRO A 338 -9.50 20.28 -12.88
CA PRO A 338 -8.75 19.62 -13.93
C PRO A 338 -8.76 18.09 -13.74
N ILE A 339 -8.75 17.37 -14.86
CA ILE A 339 -8.77 15.91 -14.91
C ILE A 339 -7.36 15.46 -15.27
N ILE A 340 -6.77 14.61 -14.42
CA ILE A 340 -5.46 14.01 -14.71
C ILE A 340 -5.68 12.92 -15.75
N ASN A 341 -5.18 13.14 -16.98
CA ASN A 341 -5.17 12.16 -18.06
C ASN A 341 -3.72 11.78 -18.41
N GLU A 342 -3.53 10.58 -18.95
CA GLU A 342 -2.24 10.11 -19.47
C GLU A 342 -1.82 10.83 -20.77
N ASP A 343 -2.77 11.48 -21.45
CA ASP A 343 -2.60 12.07 -22.79
C ASP A 343 -2.21 13.56 -22.79
N ASP A 344 -1.86 14.15 -21.63
CA ASP A 344 -1.52 15.59 -21.46
C ASP A 344 -2.57 16.59 -22.02
N GLU A 345 -3.77 16.16 -22.38
CA GLU A 345 -4.85 17.06 -22.76
C GLU A 345 -5.49 17.69 -21.52
N GLU A 346 -5.46 19.03 -21.48
CA GLU A 346 -6.14 19.78 -20.43
C GLU A 346 -7.66 19.64 -20.54
N ARG A 347 -8.22 18.76 -19.74
CA ARG A 347 -9.67 18.58 -19.61
C ARG A 347 -10.11 19.02 -18.23
N TYR A 348 -11.24 19.69 -18.19
CA TYR A 348 -11.85 20.17 -16.95
C TYR A 348 -13.26 19.60 -16.81
N GLY A 349 -13.66 19.37 -15.58
CA GLY A 349 -15.05 19.07 -15.26
C GLY A 349 -15.93 20.30 -15.40
N ASP A 350 -17.13 20.27 -14.85
CA ASP A 350 -18.10 21.35 -14.89
C ASP A 350 -18.27 22.00 -13.51
N LEU A 351 -18.68 23.26 -13.50
CA LEU A 351 -19.08 23.98 -12.30
C LEU A 351 -20.61 24.02 -12.22
N TYR A 352 -21.13 23.58 -11.09
CA TYR A 352 -22.55 23.62 -10.76
C TYR A 352 -22.82 24.71 -9.73
N ILE A 353 -23.64 25.69 -10.09
CA ILE A 353 -24.05 26.78 -9.21
C ILE A 353 -25.50 26.56 -8.81
N GLU A 354 -25.74 26.24 -7.55
CA GLU A 354 -27.05 26.10 -6.97
C GLU A 354 -27.49 27.44 -6.38
N TYR A 355 -28.67 27.92 -6.79
CA TYR A 355 -29.25 29.16 -6.27
C TYR A 355 -30.15 28.86 -5.07
N ARG A 356 -29.90 29.56 -3.95
CA ARG A 356 -30.76 29.53 -2.77
C ARG A 356 -31.42 30.88 -2.59
N VAL A 357 -32.75 30.88 -2.52
CA VAL A 357 -33.53 32.09 -2.37
C VAL A 357 -33.87 32.32 -0.90
N VAL A 358 -33.44 33.47 -0.35
CA VAL A 358 -33.76 33.82 1.04
C VAL A 358 -34.79 34.94 1.08
N GLY A 359 -35.86 34.70 1.84
CA GLY A 359 -36.87 35.69 2.18
C GLY A 359 -36.34 36.67 3.24
N LEU A 360 -36.94 37.85 3.28
CA LEU A 360 -36.68 38.80 4.41
C LEU A 360 -37.31 38.20 5.66
N GLN A 361 -36.48 37.74 6.62
CA GLN A 361 -36.99 37.48 7.95
C GLN A 361 -37.36 38.81 8.61
N LYS A 362 -38.59 38.91 9.11
CA LYS A 362 -38.99 39.98 10.01
C LYS A 362 -38.03 39.99 11.19
N LYS A 363 -37.39 41.09 11.50
CA LYS A 363 -36.65 41.23 12.76
C LYS A 363 -37.65 40.91 13.88
N VAL A 364 -37.49 39.77 14.54
CA VAL A 364 -38.14 39.53 15.80
C VAL A 364 -37.55 40.52 16.78
N GLY A 365 -38.42 41.41 17.30
CA GLY A 365 -37.99 42.38 18.31
C GLY A 365 -37.45 41.63 19.51
N LYS A 366 -36.45 42.23 20.20
CA LYS A 366 -35.85 41.67 21.40
C LYS A 366 -36.83 41.45 22.59
N ASP A 367 -38.11 41.84 22.39
CA ASP A 367 -39.13 41.82 23.43
C ASP A 367 -40.08 40.58 23.31
N GLU A 368 -39.80 39.62 22.40
CA GLU A 368 -40.61 38.41 22.22
C GLU A 368 -39.84 37.11 22.47
N LEU A 369 -38.81 37.13 23.29
CA LEU A 369 -38.09 35.94 23.80
C LEU A 369 -38.27 35.83 25.32
#